data_f90c4a99fbcc037d07f1875182f5966d
#
_entry.id   f90c4a99fbcc037d07f1875182f5966d
#
_cell.length_a   1.000
_cell.length_b   1.000
_cell.length_c   1.000
_cell.angle_alpha   90.00
_cell.angle_beta   90.00
_cell.angle_gamma   90.00
#
_symmetry.space_group_name_H-M   'P 1'
#
loop_
_entity.id
_entity.type
_entity.pdbx_description
1 polymer ?
#
loop_
_entity_poly.entity_id
_entity_poly.type
_entity_poly.pdbx_seq_one_letter_code
_entity_poly.pdbx_strand_id
1 'polypeptide(L)'
;MRIVKIEVSVYRYAELSDSAKEAAKSNILNITRNAQDFTDSVKHTLDVLGVEESEVYYSLGNCQGDGLCFTGRITWNKAMEISYIKNSVDKLDKVFVACCEDCVYSINFYKFNRMYNYCHTVTVEFEDSSWMHSVDFTKLKDIFLNWYEALCAKFEKQGYKWFYEISEEDVAEYCNNNDIEFTADGNVFIEPT
;
A
#
# COMPACT_ATOMS: atom_id res chain seq x y z
N MET A 1 13.33 -44.38 28.88
CA MET A 1 13.50 -43.08 28.22
C MET A 1 14.80 -43.16 27.44
N ARG A 2 14.78 -42.85 26.14
CA ARG A 2 15.96 -42.87 25.29
C ARG A 2 16.34 -41.44 24.95
N ILE A 3 17.54 -41.00 25.28
CA ILE A 3 18.10 -39.72 24.89
C ILE A 3 18.89 -39.93 23.58
N VAL A 4 18.58 -39.18 22.55
CA VAL A 4 19.30 -39.16 21.27
C VAL A 4 19.98 -37.81 21.16
N LYS A 5 21.30 -37.80 21.00
CA LYS A 5 22.05 -36.57 20.65
C LYS A 5 22.14 -36.49 19.14
N ILE A 6 21.74 -35.34 18.59
CA ILE A 6 21.83 -35.03 17.15
C ILE A 6 22.82 -33.86 17.03
N GLU A 7 23.83 -33.99 16.20
CA GLU A 7 24.70 -32.88 15.81
C GLU A 7 24.11 -32.24 14.55
N VAL A 8 23.85 -30.93 14.61
CA VAL A 8 23.35 -30.15 13.48
C VAL A 8 24.39 -29.09 13.14
N SER A 9 24.82 -29.04 11.88
CA SER A 9 25.67 -27.96 11.40
C SER A 9 24.80 -26.74 11.08
N VAL A 10 25.17 -25.60 11.64
CA VAL A 10 24.51 -24.31 11.40
C VAL A 10 25.45 -23.35 10.69
N TYR A 11 24.89 -22.45 9.91
CA TYR A 11 25.59 -21.55 9.02
C TYR A 11 25.09 -20.12 9.18
N ARG A 12 25.98 -19.15 9.08
CA ARG A 12 25.62 -17.76 8.87
C ARG A 12 25.16 -17.55 7.42
N TYR A 13 24.36 -16.53 7.14
CA TYR A 13 23.84 -16.25 5.80
C TYR A 13 24.94 -16.22 4.72
N ALA A 14 26.10 -15.60 5.02
CA ALA A 14 27.22 -15.50 4.09
C ALA A 14 27.86 -16.84 3.73
N GLU A 15 27.71 -17.88 4.56
CA GLU A 15 28.29 -19.19 4.41
C GLU A 15 27.40 -20.16 3.62
N LEU A 16 26.16 -19.77 3.34
CA LEU A 16 25.20 -20.57 2.60
C LEU A 16 25.56 -20.66 1.11
N SER A 17 25.21 -21.79 0.50
CA SER A 17 25.24 -21.93 -0.97
C SER A 17 24.20 -20.99 -1.62
N ASP A 18 24.35 -20.68 -2.90
CA ASP A 18 23.44 -19.77 -3.61
C ASP A 18 21.98 -20.25 -3.54
N SER A 19 21.75 -21.57 -3.68
CA SER A 19 20.40 -22.13 -3.55
C SER A 19 19.83 -22.04 -2.13
N ALA A 20 20.66 -22.19 -1.10
CA ALA A 20 20.27 -22.04 0.30
C ALA A 20 20.03 -20.56 0.66
N LYS A 21 20.79 -19.63 0.05
CA LYS A 21 20.56 -18.20 0.20
C LYS A 21 19.18 -17.76 -0.32
N GLU A 22 18.72 -18.32 -1.44
CA GLU A 22 17.37 -18.00 -1.95
C GLU A 22 16.27 -18.53 -1.00
N ALA A 23 16.45 -19.70 -0.41
CA ALA A 23 15.54 -20.23 0.61
C ALA A 23 15.56 -19.36 1.88
N ALA A 24 16.75 -19.00 2.37
CA ALA A 24 16.94 -18.12 3.52
C ALA A 24 16.31 -16.74 3.30
N LYS A 25 16.48 -16.16 2.11
CA LYS A 25 15.89 -14.90 1.69
C LYS A 25 14.37 -14.93 1.75
N SER A 26 13.76 -16.00 1.24
CA SER A 26 12.31 -16.21 1.33
C SER A 26 11.83 -16.32 2.78
N ASN A 27 12.57 -17.04 3.63
CA ASN A 27 12.24 -17.16 5.05
C ASN A 27 12.34 -15.83 5.79
N ILE A 28 13.40 -15.06 5.55
CA ILE A 28 13.57 -13.72 6.17
C ILE A 28 12.51 -12.75 5.67
N LEU A 29 12.16 -12.76 4.40
CA LEU A 29 11.08 -11.96 3.85
C LEU A 29 9.76 -12.22 4.60
N ASN A 30 9.41 -13.49 4.81
CA ASN A 30 8.20 -13.89 5.54
C ASN A 30 8.21 -13.45 7.03
N ILE A 31 9.39 -13.40 7.64
CA ILE A 31 9.56 -12.99 9.05
C ILE A 31 9.47 -11.46 9.18
N THR A 32 10.06 -10.72 8.24
CA THR A 32 10.25 -9.26 8.34
C THR A 32 9.11 -8.45 7.76
N ARG A 33 8.28 -9.02 6.87
CA ARG A 33 7.23 -8.30 6.15
C ARG A 33 5.85 -8.77 6.62
N ASN A 34 5.14 -7.89 7.28
CA ASN A 34 3.77 -8.16 7.68
C ASN A 34 2.77 -7.20 6.98
N ALA A 35 1.53 -7.62 6.92
CA ALA A 35 0.45 -6.88 6.25
C ALA A 35 0.11 -5.57 6.98
N GLN A 36 0.25 -5.55 8.31
CA GLN A 36 -0.09 -4.38 9.10
C GLN A 36 0.87 -3.22 8.85
N ASP A 37 2.18 -3.47 8.82
CA ASP A 37 3.19 -2.44 8.58
C ASP A 37 3.01 -1.81 7.19
N PHE A 38 2.68 -2.62 6.17
CA PHE A 38 2.35 -2.10 4.85
C PHE A 38 1.10 -1.22 4.88
N THR A 39 0.03 -1.71 5.54
CA THR A 39 -1.23 -0.96 5.68
C THR A 39 -0.98 0.38 6.38
N ASP A 40 -0.23 0.38 7.48
CA ASP A 40 0.08 1.58 8.26
C ASP A 40 0.93 2.58 7.45
N SER A 41 1.87 2.09 6.65
CA SER A 41 2.66 2.92 5.75
C SER A 41 1.80 3.59 4.67
N VAL A 42 0.83 2.87 4.09
CA VAL A 42 -0.11 3.44 3.13
C VAL A 42 -1.01 4.47 3.81
N LYS A 43 -1.60 4.15 4.97
CA LYS A 43 -2.43 5.08 5.75
C LYS A 43 -1.67 6.35 6.12
N HIS A 44 -0.44 6.22 6.58
CA HIS A 44 0.41 7.39 6.87
C HIS A 44 0.61 8.28 5.63
N THR A 45 0.82 7.67 4.45
CA THR A 45 0.95 8.44 3.21
C THR A 45 -0.36 9.16 2.85
N LEU A 46 -1.51 8.51 3.07
CA LEU A 46 -2.84 9.11 2.86
C LEU A 46 -3.07 10.27 3.82
N ASP A 47 -2.70 10.12 5.10
CA ASP A 47 -2.78 11.20 6.10
C ASP A 47 -1.94 12.42 5.71
N VAL A 48 -0.70 12.21 5.24
CA VAL A 48 0.17 13.29 4.73
C VAL A 48 -0.43 14.00 3.53
N LEU A 49 -1.19 13.28 2.69
CA LEU A 49 -1.94 13.86 1.57
C LEU A 49 -3.24 14.55 2.02
N GLY A 50 -3.60 14.46 3.30
CA GLY A 50 -4.82 15.05 3.86
C GLY A 50 -6.07 14.19 3.66
N VAL A 51 -5.93 12.90 3.35
CA VAL A 51 -7.06 11.95 3.29
C VAL A 51 -7.35 11.45 4.70
N GLU A 52 -8.46 11.89 5.25
CA GLU A 52 -8.94 11.54 6.59
C GLU A 52 -9.79 10.26 6.56
N GLU A 53 -9.90 9.58 7.71
CA GLU A 53 -10.74 8.38 7.92
C GLU A 53 -10.43 7.27 6.89
N SER A 54 -9.15 7.13 6.52
CA SER A 54 -8.74 6.23 5.46
C SER A 54 -8.79 4.75 5.88
N GLU A 55 -9.37 3.91 5.01
CA GLU A 55 -9.28 2.45 5.09
C GLU A 55 -8.63 1.91 3.81
N VAL A 56 -7.74 0.96 3.96
CA VAL A 56 -6.96 0.37 2.85
C VAL A 56 -7.37 -1.08 2.64
N TYR A 57 -7.65 -1.42 1.39
CA TYR A 57 -8.05 -2.78 0.98
C TYR A 57 -7.14 -3.23 -0.16
N TYR A 58 -6.58 -4.42 -0.08
CA TYR A 58 -5.76 -4.98 -1.15
C TYR A 58 -5.85 -6.49 -1.23
N SER A 59 -5.52 -6.99 -2.39
CA SER A 59 -5.21 -8.38 -2.70
C SER A 59 -4.00 -8.36 -3.62
N LEU A 60 -2.88 -8.90 -3.19
CA LEU A 60 -1.59 -8.85 -3.88
C LEU A 60 -0.97 -10.26 -3.89
N GLY A 61 -1.69 -11.23 -4.48
CA GLY A 61 -1.31 -12.63 -4.51
C GLY A 61 -0.72 -13.10 -5.85
N ASN A 62 -0.37 -12.19 -6.77
CA ASN A 62 0.03 -12.46 -8.14
C ASN A 62 -1.04 -13.27 -8.93
N CYS A 63 -2.33 -12.93 -8.70
CA CYS A 63 -3.44 -13.59 -9.37
C CYS A 63 -4.38 -12.60 -10.07
N GLN A 64 -5.25 -13.14 -10.91
CA GLN A 64 -6.28 -12.35 -11.57
C GLN A 64 -7.25 -11.77 -10.53
N GLY A 65 -7.41 -10.46 -10.53
CA GLY A 65 -8.26 -9.73 -9.58
C GLY A 65 -7.48 -9.08 -8.43
N ASP A 66 -6.15 -9.15 -8.46
CA ASP A 66 -5.31 -8.38 -7.55
C ASP A 66 -5.47 -6.88 -7.77
N GLY A 67 -5.16 -6.14 -6.74
CA GLY A 67 -5.20 -4.69 -6.75
C GLY A 67 -5.19 -4.09 -5.35
N LEU A 68 -5.23 -2.77 -5.32
CA LEU A 68 -5.34 -1.99 -4.10
C LEU A 68 -6.35 -0.86 -4.31
N CYS A 69 -7.15 -0.61 -3.29
CA CYS A 69 -8.01 0.56 -3.20
C CYS A 69 -8.03 1.08 -1.76
N PHE A 70 -8.44 2.33 -1.60
CA PHE A 70 -8.68 2.90 -0.28
C PHE A 70 -10.02 3.66 -0.27
N THR A 71 -10.57 3.86 0.92
CA THR A 71 -11.69 4.77 1.18
C THR A 71 -11.21 5.91 2.06
N GLY A 72 -12.02 6.94 2.21
CA GLY A 72 -11.69 8.09 3.04
C GLY A 72 -12.28 9.36 2.46
N ARG A 73 -11.94 10.49 3.07
CA ARG A 73 -12.35 11.81 2.60
C ARG A 73 -11.19 12.79 2.58
N ILE A 74 -11.24 13.75 1.68
CA ILE A 74 -10.30 14.87 1.64
C ILE A 74 -11.09 16.17 1.53
N THR A 75 -10.75 17.18 2.32
CA THR A 75 -11.38 18.49 2.18
C THR A 75 -10.95 19.18 0.88
N TRP A 76 -11.79 20.07 0.34
CA TRP A 76 -11.45 20.82 -0.88
C TRP A 76 -10.10 21.53 -0.77
N ASN A 77 -9.87 22.21 0.35
CA ASN A 77 -8.62 22.94 0.57
C ASN A 77 -7.39 22.03 0.52
N LYS A 78 -7.46 20.86 1.17
CA LYS A 78 -6.36 19.87 1.15
C LYS A 78 -6.16 19.27 -0.24
N ALA A 79 -7.23 18.99 -0.97
CA ALA A 79 -7.15 18.54 -2.34
C ALA A 79 -6.43 19.56 -3.25
N MET A 80 -6.66 20.86 -3.05
CA MET A 80 -6.00 21.92 -3.80
C MET A 80 -4.51 22.12 -3.43
N GLU A 81 -4.02 21.55 -2.34
CA GLU A 81 -2.58 21.49 -2.04
C GLU A 81 -1.87 20.42 -2.89
N ILE A 82 -2.60 19.44 -3.44
CA ILE A 82 -2.05 18.38 -4.30
C ILE A 82 -1.84 18.92 -5.71
N SER A 83 -0.58 19.07 -6.11
CA SER A 83 -0.18 19.71 -7.37
C SER A 83 -0.88 19.14 -8.61
N TYR A 84 -1.08 17.80 -8.68
CA TYR A 84 -1.78 17.18 -9.80
C TYR A 84 -3.24 17.64 -9.90
N ILE A 85 -3.95 17.63 -8.78
CA ILE A 85 -5.37 18.04 -8.70
C ILE A 85 -5.48 19.51 -9.03
N LYS A 86 -4.71 20.35 -8.34
CA LYS A 86 -4.70 21.81 -8.57
C LYS A 86 -4.47 22.15 -10.03
N ASN A 87 -3.38 21.64 -10.63
CA ASN A 87 -3.03 21.92 -12.02
C ASN A 87 -4.11 21.44 -13.02
N SER A 88 -4.90 20.46 -12.66
CA SER A 88 -5.99 19.94 -13.50
C SER A 88 -7.27 20.77 -13.33
N VAL A 89 -7.58 21.16 -12.09
CA VAL A 89 -8.71 22.05 -11.76
C VAL A 89 -8.50 23.44 -12.35
N ASP A 90 -7.29 24.00 -12.30
CA ASP A 90 -6.96 25.32 -12.85
C ASP A 90 -7.20 25.42 -14.37
N LYS A 91 -7.37 24.31 -15.08
CA LYS A 91 -7.72 24.24 -16.50
C LYS A 91 -9.22 24.26 -16.77
N LEU A 92 -10.03 24.11 -15.75
CA LEU A 92 -11.50 24.17 -15.84
C LEU A 92 -11.98 25.64 -15.97
N ASP A 93 -13.27 25.78 -16.25
CA ASP A 93 -13.90 27.11 -16.27
C ASP A 93 -13.79 27.81 -14.91
N LYS A 94 -13.33 29.07 -14.92
CA LYS A 94 -13.04 29.81 -13.69
C LYS A 94 -14.28 30.07 -12.83
N VAL A 95 -15.47 30.26 -13.45
CA VAL A 95 -16.70 30.47 -12.72
C VAL A 95 -17.13 29.17 -12.03
N PHE A 96 -16.96 28.04 -12.74
CA PHE A 96 -17.20 26.72 -12.16
C PHE A 96 -16.25 26.43 -10.98
N VAL A 97 -14.96 26.73 -11.11
CA VAL A 97 -13.97 26.53 -10.03
C VAL A 97 -14.31 27.40 -8.83
N ALA A 98 -14.59 28.68 -9.02
CA ALA A 98 -14.99 29.57 -7.92
C ALA A 98 -16.25 29.06 -7.21
N CYS A 99 -17.22 28.55 -7.96
CA CYS A 99 -18.41 27.93 -7.38
C CYS A 99 -18.07 26.66 -6.56
N CYS A 100 -17.14 25.84 -7.02
CA CYS A 100 -16.67 24.68 -6.26
C CYS A 100 -15.96 25.07 -4.97
N GLU A 101 -15.11 26.11 -5.01
CA GLU A 101 -14.41 26.64 -3.83
C GLU A 101 -15.38 27.09 -2.72
N ASP A 102 -16.50 27.69 -3.10
CA ASP A 102 -17.49 28.17 -2.15
C ASP A 102 -18.44 27.07 -1.63
N CYS A 103 -18.62 26.00 -2.39
CA CYS A 103 -19.75 25.07 -2.18
C CYS A 103 -19.35 23.62 -1.92
N VAL A 104 -18.19 23.16 -2.38
CA VAL A 104 -17.70 21.78 -2.15
C VAL A 104 -16.90 21.75 -0.87
N TYR A 105 -17.36 20.99 0.11
CA TYR A 105 -16.69 20.88 1.42
C TYR A 105 -15.67 19.77 1.45
N SER A 106 -16.07 18.60 0.95
CA SER A 106 -15.19 17.41 0.92
C SER A 106 -15.44 16.55 -0.31
N ILE A 107 -14.45 15.74 -0.60
CA ILE A 107 -14.44 14.73 -1.64
C ILE A 107 -14.29 13.37 -0.94
N ASN A 108 -15.28 12.51 -1.14
CA ASN A 108 -15.38 11.23 -0.48
C ASN A 108 -15.12 10.09 -1.47
N PHE A 109 -14.30 9.12 -1.04
CA PHE A 109 -13.98 7.89 -1.78
C PHE A 109 -14.74 6.73 -1.14
N TYR A 110 -15.77 6.22 -1.82
CA TYR A 110 -16.64 5.15 -1.33
C TYR A 110 -16.46 3.86 -2.10
N LYS A 111 -16.23 2.77 -1.38
CA LYS A 111 -16.16 1.42 -1.95
C LYS A 111 -17.56 0.85 -2.14
N PHE A 112 -17.99 0.71 -3.39
CA PHE A 112 -19.31 0.16 -3.73
C PHE A 112 -19.30 -1.36 -3.96
N ASN A 113 -18.16 -1.93 -4.36
CA ASN A 113 -18.02 -3.37 -4.55
C ASN A 113 -17.17 -3.96 -3.40
N ARG A 114 -17.75 -4.92 -2.66
CA ARG A 114 -17.10 -5.56 -1.51
C ARG A 114 -16.26 -6.78 -1.87
N MET A 115 -16.43 -7.35 -3.08
CA MET A 115 -15.76 -8.59 -3.48
C MET A 115 -14.31 -8.36 -3.92
N TYR A 116 -14.03 -7.22 -4.55
CA TYR A 116 -12.73 -6.93 -5.16
C TYR A 116 -12.07 -5.71 -4.52
N ASN A 117 -10.74 -5.68 -4.50
CA ASN A 117 -9.93 -4.67 -3.84
C ASN A 117 -9.07 -3.88 -4.84
N TYR A 118 -9.62 -3.48 -5.98
CA TYR A 118 -8.91 -2.64 -6.96
C TYR A 118 -9.59 -1.28 -7.15
N CYS A 119 -8.90 -0.32 -7.71
CA CYS A 119 -9.30 1.08 -7.78
C CYS A 119 -10.70 1.32 -8.38
N HIS A 120 -11.11 0.54 -9.40
CA HIS A 120 -12.43 0.69 -10.03
C HIS A 120 -13.61 0.19 -9.17
N THR A 121 -13.37 -0.28 -7.94
CA THR A 121 -14.42 -0.64 -6.98
C THR A 121 -14.80 0.53 -6.07
N VAL A 122 -14.22 1.69 -6.29
CA VAL A 122 -14.45 2.92 -5.54
C VAL A 122 -15.06 3.99 -6.45
N THR A 123 -16.00 4.76 -5.92
CA THR A 123 -16.56 5.95 -6.57
C THR A 123 -16.17 7.21 -5.81
N VAL A 124 -16.19 8.33 -6.50
CA VAL A 124 -15.95 9.66 -5.94
C VAL A 124 -17.28 10.38 -5.81
N GLU A 125 -17.55 10.94 -4.64
CA GLU A 125 -18.72 11.74 -4.36
C GLU A 125 -18.30 13.06 -3.71
N PHE A 126 -18.98 14.14 -4.06
CA PHE A 126 -18.74 15.46 -3.51
C PHE A 126 -19.79 15.77 -2.45
N GLU A 127 -19.34 16.18 -1.27
CA GLU A 127 -20.21 16.76 -0.25
C GLU A 127 -20.30 18.26 -0.51
N ASP A 128 -21.46 18.70 -0.99
CA ASP A 128 -21.71 20.08 -1.40
C ASP A 128 -22.91 20.72 -0.68
N SER A 129 -23.06 22.01 -0.86
CA SER A 129 -24.25 22.72 -0.39
C SER A 129 -25.48 22.34 -1.23
N SER A 130 -26.62 22.12 -0.58
CA SER A 130 -27.86 21.54 -1.11
C SER A 130 -28.47 22.21 -2.36
N TRP A 131 -27.97 23.35 -2.82
CA TRP A 131 -28.44 24.07 -4.01
C TRP A 131 -27.58 23.82 -5.27
N MET A 132 -26.54 23.01 -5.17
CA MET A 132 -25.65 22.60 -6.29
C MET A 132 -26.20 21.43 -7.14
N HIS A 133 -27.38 20.92 -6.88
CA HIS A 133 -27.95 19.74 -7.57
C HIS A 133 -28.04 19.83 -9.10
N SER A 134 -27.88 21.03 -9.68
CA SER A 134 -27.90 21.25 -11.13
C SER A 134 -26.52 21.38 -11.77
N VAL A 135 -25.45 21.31 -10.98
CA VAL A 135 -24.08 21.47 -11.49
C VAL A 135 -23.53 20.14 -11.99
N ASP A 136 -22.97 20.17 -13.18
CA ASP A 136 -22.32 18.99 -13.77
C ASP A 136 -20.88 18.84 -13.25
N PHE A 137 -20.70 17.94 -12.31
CA PHE A 137 -19.40 17.62 -11.72
C PHE A 137 -18.59 16.57 -12.50
N THR A 138 -19.03 16.14 -13.67
CA THR A 138 -18.39 15.02 -14.40
C THR A 138 -16.89 15.24 -14.60
N LYS A 139 -16.49 16.41 -15.10
CA LYS A 139 -15.07 16.73 -15.34
C LYS A 139 -14.26 16.78 -14.06
N LEU A 140 -14.85 17.30 -12.99
CA LEU A 140 -14.19 17.34 -11.68
C LEU A 140 -14.02 15.92 -11.12
N LYS A 141 -15.05 15.09 -11.22
CA LYS A 141 -15.02 13.68 -10.83
C LYS A 141 -13.93 12.92 -11.58
N ASP A 142 -13.77 13.14 -12.88
CA ASP A 142 -12.72 12.51 -13.68
C ASP A 142 -11.32 12.91 -13.19
N ILE A 143 -11.10 14.15 -12.78
CA ILE A 143 -9.82 14.61 -12.22
C ILE A 143 -9.48 13.83 -10.94
N PHE A 144 -10.44 13.71 -10.02
CA PHE A 144 -10.24 13.00 -8.77
C PHE A 144 -10.09 11.48 -8.98
N LEU A 145 -10.85 10.89 -9.89
CA LEU A 145 -10.70 9.46 -10.24
C LEU A 145 -9.32 9.18 -10.84
N ASN A 146 -8.86 9.98 -11.78
CA ASN A 146 -7.53 9.80 -12.38
C ASN A 146 -6.40 9.92 -11.34
N TRP A 147 -6.49 10.87 -10.42
CA TRP A 147 -5.54 10.98 -9.31
C TRP A 147 -5.61 9.75 -8.39
N TYR A 148 -6.81 9.33 -8.03
CA TYR A 148 -7.06 8.17 -7.18
C TYR A 148 -6.49 6.88 -7.78
N GLU A 149 -6.77 6.61 -9.05
CA GLU A 149 -6.26 5.44 -9.77
C GLU A 149 -4.73 5.43 -9.86
N ALA A 150 -4.13 6.57 -10.17
CA ALA A 150 -2.68 6.70 -10.20
C ALA A 150 -2.04 6.44 -8.82
N LEU A 151 -2.69 6.88 -7.75
CA LEU A 151 -2.23 6.66 -6.38
C LEU A 151 -2.38 5.19 -5.98
N CYS A 152 -3.52 4.56 -6.28
CA CYS A 152 -3.74 3.13 -6.08
C CYS A 152 -2.69 2.28 -6.82
N ALA A 153 -2.42 2.56 -8.08
CA ALA A 153 -1.40 1.86 -8.86
C ALA A 153 0.01 2.01 -8.26
N LYS A 154 0.33 3.19 -7.70
CA LYS A 154 1.59 3.40 -6.99
C LYS A 154 1.67 2.53 -5.72
N PHE A 155 0.63 2.51 -4.91
CA PHE A 155 0.59 1.69 -3.70
C PHE A 155 0.60 0.19 -4.01
N GLU A 156 -0.11 -0.25 -5.04
CA GLU A 156 -0.08 -1.63 -5.52
C GLU A 156 1.34 -2.07 -5.88
N LYS A 157 2.05 -1.26 -6.68
CA LYS A 157 3.46 -1.52 -7.01
C LYS A 157 4.37 -1.54 -5.78
N GLN A 158 4.13 -0.67 -4.80
CA GLN A 158 4.86 -0.68 -3.54
C GLN A 158 4.55 -1.94 -2.72
N GLY A 159 3.28 -2.38 -2.72
CA GLY A 159 2.87 -3.62 -2.05
C GLY A 159 3.54 -4.85 -2.63
N TYR A 160 3.60 -4.99 -3.96
CA TYR A 160 4.35 -6.09 -4.58
C TYR A 160 5.82 -6.07 -4.18
N LYS A 161 6.46 -4.90 -4.17
CA LYS A 161 7.84 -4.79 -3.67
C LYS A 161 7.96 -5.19 -2.21
N TRP A 162 7.02 -4.71 -1.38
CA TRP A 162 7.01 -5.00 0.05
C TRP A 162 6.90 -6.50 0.34
N PHE A 163 6.00 -7.21 -0.32
CA PHE A 163 5.70 -8.61 -0.01
C PHE A 163 6.60 -9.61 -0.74
N TYR A 164 7.24 -9.23 -1.85
CA TYR A 164 7.95 -10.19 -2.71
C TYR A 164 9.40 -9.84 -2.99
N GLU A 165 9.85 -8.64 -2.61
CA GLU A 165 11.23 -8.23 -2.89
C GLU A 165 11.97 -7.89 -1.59
N ILE A 166 13.18 -8.44 -1.44
CA ILE A 166 14.14 -8.08 -0.39
C ILE A 166 15.54 -8.16 -0.98
N SER A 167 16.39 -7.16 -0.71
CA SER A 167 17.77 -7.19 -1.20
C SER A 167 18.64 -8.19 -0.43
N GLU A 168 19.71 -8.66 -1.05
CA GLU A 168 20.64 -9.56 -0.37
C GLU A 168 21.35 -8.86 0.80
N GLU A 169 21.62 -7.57 0.64
CA GLU A 169 22.20 -6.72 1.66
C GLU A 169 21.27 -6.58 2.88
N ASP A 170 19.98 -6.32 2.66
CA ASP A 170 18.98 -6.21 3.74
C ASP A 170 18.85 -7.54 4.51
N VAL A 171 18.86 -8.68 3.79
CA VAL A 171 18.84 -10.01 4.42
C VAL A 171 20.09 -10.23 5.27
N ALA A 172 21.26 -9.94 4.73
CA ALA A 172 22.53 -10.11 5.44
C ALA A 172 22.59 -9.23 6.69
N GLU A 173 22.18 -7.97 6.58
CA GLU A 173 22.12 -7.02 7.70
C GLU A 173 21.13 -7.50 8.76
N TYR A 174 19.93 -7.90 8.38
CA TYR A 174 18.92 -8.41 9.30
C TYR A 174 19.39 -9.65 10.04
N CYS A 175 19.98 -10.61 9.33
CA CYS A 175 20.51 -11.84 9.92
C CYS A 175 21.65 -11.58 10.90
N ASN A 176 22.56 -10.66 10.57
CA ASN A 176 23.67 -10.28 11.44
C ASN A 176 23.19 -9.55 12.70
N ASN A 177 22.23 -8.64 12.57
CA ASN A 177 21.71 -7.85 13.71
C ASN A 177 20.87 -8.71 14.68
N ASN A 178 20.33 -9.84 14.22
CA ASN A 178 19.49 -10.72 15.03
C ASN A 178 20.13 -12.09 15.30
N ASP A 179 21.43 -12.27 15.01
CA ASP A 179 22.17 -13.51 15.21
C ASP A 179 21.50 -14.77 14.61
N ILE A 180 20.85 -14.60 13.43
CA ILE A 180 20.14 -15.71 12.80
C ILE A 180 21.11 -16.69 12.17
N GLU A 181 20.90 -17.97 12.46
CA GLU A 181 21.61 -19.09 11.90
C GLU A 181 20.67 -19.96 11.04
N PHE A 182 21.24 -20.71 10.11
CA PHE A 182 20.51 -21.51 9.14
C PHE A 182 21.03 -22.94 9.10
N THR A 183 20.15 -23.84 8.72
CA THR A 183 20.56 -25.19 8.26
C THR A 183 21.13 -25.12 6.84
N ALA A 184 21.81 -26.17 6.39
CA ALA A 184 22.47 -26.20 5.08
C ALA A 184 21.56 -25.95 3.88
N ASP A 185 20.26 -26.12 4.01
CA ASP A 185 19.22 -25.87 3.01
C ASP A 185 18.59 -24.46 3.08
N GLY A 186 19.09 -23.61 4.00
CA GLY A 186 18.64 -22.22 4.14
C GLY A 186 17.41 -22.02 5.04
N ASN A 187 16.96 -23.04 5.76
CA ASN A 187 15.94 -22.88 6.78
C ASN A 187 16.52 -22.24 8.05
N VAL A 188 15.76 -21.35 8.68
CA VAL A 188 16.18 -20.75 9.96
C VAL A 188 16.32 -21.83 11.01
N PHE A 189 17.48 -21.89 11.64
CA PHE A 189 17.73 -22.83 12.74
C PHE A 189 17.10 -22.28 14.03
N ILE A 190 16.27 -23.10 14.65
CA ILE A 190 15.69 -22.81 15.97
C ILE A 190 16.19 -23.88 16.92
N GLU A 191 16.94 -23.45 17.96
CA GLU A 191 17.47 -24.37 18.97
C GLU A 191 16.30 -25.06 19.70
N PRO A 192 16.27 -26.41 19.75
CA PRO A 192 15.23 -27.13 20.49
C PRO A 192 15.33 -26.82 21.98
N THR A 193 14.26 -26.32 22.56
CA THR A 193 14.12 -26.09 24.03
C THR A 193 13.91 -27.38 24.81
#